data_1e3832e3d360734743c8ad31e2b30148
#
_entry.id   1e3832e3d360734743c8ad31e2b30148
#
_cell.length_a   1.000
_cell.length_b   1.000
_cell.length_c   1.000
_cell.angle_alpha   90.00
_cell.angle_beta   90.00
_cell.angle_gamma   90.00
#
_symmetry.space_group_name_H-M   'P 1'
#
loop_
_entity.id
_entity.type
_entity.pdbx_description
1 polymer ?
#
loop_
_entity_poly.entity_id
_entity_poly.type
_entity_poly.pdbx_seq_one_letter_code
_entity_poly.pdbx_strand_id
1 'polypeptide(L)'
;SNRVTLPAGSYLITGRAPAIKANDHKGYLYNVTASSLAIAGSTAYNTSNAFYAQNDTFITGIVTISGTTVFEFRHLIEAARASEGLGINTYNSAAGVEVFAELLITKVS
;
A
#
# COMPACT_ATOMS: atom_id res chain seq x y z
N SER A 1 -0.18 0.03 13.67
CA SER A 1 -1.30 0.40 12.81
C SER A 1 -0.81 1.07 11.53
N ASN A 2 -1.47 0.81 10.42
CA ASN A 2 -1.15 1.40 9.13
C ASN A 2 -2.04 2.62 8.83
N ARG A 3 -2.45 3.32 9.85
CA ARG A 3 -3.31 4.50 9.76
C ARG A 3 -2.49 5.78 9.88
N VAL A 4 -2.95 6.82 9.20
CA VAL A 4 -2.40 8.16 9.31
C VAL A 4 -3.54 9.14 9.48
N THR A 5 -3.34 10.13 10.35
CA THR A 5 -4.32 11.18 10.60
C THR A 5 -3.78 12.49 10.03
N LEU A 6 -4.54 13.12 9.15
CA LEU A 6 -4.14 14.36 8.48
C LEU A 6 -5.14 15.47 8.78
N PRO A 7 -4.66 16.70 9.06
CA PRO A 7 -5.54 17.86 9.20
C PRO A 7 -6.08 18.30 7.82
N ALA A 8 -7.02 19.23 7.83
CA ALA A 8 -7.59 19.78 6.59
C ALA A 8 -6.50 20.27 5.65
N GLY A 9 -6.69 20.06 4.37
CA GLY A 9 -5.75 20.46 3.32
C GLY A 9 -5.80 19.56 2.11
N SER A 10 -4.90 19.81 1.16
CA SER A 10 -4.72 18.98 -0.03
C SER A 10 -3.37 18.28 0.04
N TYR A 11 -3.35 17.02 -0.30
CA TYR A 11 -2.16 16.16 -0.15
C TYR A 11 -1.95 15.34 -1.41
N LEU A 12 -0.70 15.32 -1.88
CA LEU A 12 -0.25 14.34 -2.87
C LEU A 12 0.19 13.09 -2.11
N ILE A 13 -0.39 11.96 -2.45
CA ILE A 13 -0.11 10.69 -1.77
C ILE A 13 0.35 9.68 -2.81
N THR A 14 1.52 9.10 -2.58
CA THR A 14 2.04 8.01 -3.38
C THR A 14 2.41 6.86 -2.46
N GLY A 15 2.23 5.64 -2.94
CA GLY A 15 2.56 4.48 -2.14
C GLY A 15 2.72 3.24 -2.98
N ARG A 16 3.31 2.22 -2.38
CA ARG A 16 3.45 0.90 -2.98
C ARG A 16 3.36 -0.17 -1.91
N ALA A 17 2.90 -1.33 -2.33
CA ALA A 17 2.87 -2.50 -1.46
C ALA A 17 3.21 -3.74 -2.30
N PRO A 18 4.19 -4.54 -1.87
CA PRO A 18 4.57 -5.74 -2.60
C PRO A 18 3.71 -6.94 -2.19
N ALA A 19 3.65 -7.92 -3.08
CA ALA A 19 3.13 -9.23 -2.75
C ALA A 19 3.84 -10.29 -3.57
N ILE A 20 3.87 -11.50 -3.04
CA ILE A 20 4.45 -12.66 -3.69
C ILE A 20 3.50 -13.84 -3.51
N LYS A 21 3.35 -14.66 -4.54
CA LYS A 21 2.45 -15.83 -4.52
C LYS A 21 1.01 -15.48 -4.16
N ALA A 22 0.58 -14.27 -4.53
CA ALA A 22 -0.70 -13.72 -4.09
C ALA A 22 -1.80 -13.78 -5.15
N ASN A 23 -1.46 -14.19 -6.39
CA ASN A 23 -2.33 -14.04 -7.55
C ASN A 23 -2.66 -12.57 -7.75
N ASP A 24 -3.94 -12.19 -7.84
CA ASP A 24 -4.31 -10.79 -7.96
C ASP A 24 -4.05 -10.07 -6.65
N HIS A 25 -3.46 -8.88 -6.72
CA HIS A 25 -3.39 -8.03 -5.55
C HIS A 25 -3.48 -6.56 -5.93
N LYS A 26 -3.94 -5.75 -4.98
CA LYS A 26 -4.19 -4.34 -5.24
C LYS A 26 -4.16 -3.57 -3.92
N GLY A 27 -3.34 -2.53 -3.89
CA GLY A 27 -3.35 -1.58 -2.78
C GLY A 27 -4.37 -0.49 -2.99
N TYR A 28 -4.82 0.12 -1.92
CA TYR A 28 -5.70 1.28 -1.99
C TYR A 28 -5.63 2.07 -0.71
N LEU A 29 -5.91 3.38 -0.84
CA LEU A 29 -6.02 4.25 0.32
C LEU A 29 -7.50 4.38 0.68
N TYR A 30 -7.82 4.08 1.92
CA TYR A 30 -9.18 4.12 2.43
C TYR A 30 -9.35 5.28 3.40
N ASN A 31 -10.41 6.06 3.22
CA ASN A 31 -10.78 7.11 4.16
C ASN A 31 -11.63 6.48 5.26
N VAL A 32 -11.02 6.25 6.42
CA VAL A 32 -11.69 5.61 7.56
C VAL A 32 -12.77 6.51 8.12
N THR A 33 -12.50 7.82 8.20
CA THR A 33 -13.46 8.80 8.74
C THR A 33 -14.75 8.84 7.93
N ALA A 34 -14.65 8.83 6.61
CA ALA A 34 -15.80 8.88 5.71
C ALA A 34 -16.30 7.50 5.28
N SER A 35 -15.61 6.43 5.66
CA SER A 35 -15.90 5.05 5.25
C SER A 35 -16.00 4.91 3.72
N SER A 36 -15.01 5.45 3.01
CA SER A 36 -15.01 5.44 1.55
C SER A 36 -13.61 5.27 0.98
N LEU A 37 -13.55 4.82 -0.28
CA LEU A 37 -12.30 4.70 -1.01
C LEU A 37 -11.77 6.10 -1.35
N ALA A 38 -10.51 6.37 -1.02
CA ALA A 38 -9.86 7.63 -1.32
C ALA A 38 -9.04 7.56 -2.61
N ILE A 39 -8.17 6.55 -2.73
CA ILE A 39 -7.34 6.35 -3.92
C ILE A 39 -7.30 4.86 -4.25
N ALA A 40 -7.69 4.50 -5.47
CA ALA A 40 -7.54 3.13 -5.95
C ALA A 40 -6.11 2.93 -6.45
N GLY A 41 -5.53 1.80 -6.11
CA GLY A 41 -4.20 1.44 -6.58
C GLY A 41 -4.23 0.70 -7.90
N SER A 42 -3.05 0.42 -8.42
CA SER A 42 -2.89 -0.39 -9.62
C SER A 42 -3.12 -1.87 -9.30
N THR A 43 -3.77 -2.57 -10.22
CA THR A 43 -3.93 -4.02 -10.11
C THR A 43 -2.62 -4.69 -10.50
N ALA A 44 -2.19 -5.67 -9.72
CA ALA A 44 -1.00 -6.45 -10.00
C ALA A 44 -1.31 -7.94 -9.89
N TYR A 45 -0.48 -8.75 -10.51
CA TYR A 45 -0.66 -10.19 -10.51
C TYR A 45 0.68 -10.89 -10.36
N ASN A 46 0.72 -11.92 -9.52
CA ASN A 46 1.81 -12.87 -9.48
C ASN A 46 1.24 -14.26 -9.16
N THR A 47 1.88 -15.29 -9.70
CA THR A 47 1.39 -16.65 -9.53
C THR A 47 1.57 -17.14 -8.09
N SER A 48 0.64 -17.92 -7.61
CA SER A 48 0.70 -18.55 -6.29
C SER A 48 1.38 -19.93 -6.32
N ASN A 49 1.83 -20.39 -7.49
CA ASN A 49 2.46 -21.72 -7.61
C ASN A 49 3.98 -21.65 -7.32
N ALA A 50 4.71 -22.74 -7.66
CA ALA A 50 6.13 -22.86 -7.34
C ALA A 50 7.01 -21.86 -8.10
N PHE A 51 6.59 -21.38 -9.27
CA PHE A 51 7.28 -20.35 -10.02
C PHE A 51 6.67 -19.01 -9.64
N TYR A 52 7.34 -18.27 -8.78
CA TYR A 52 6.78 -17.05 -8.22
C TYR A 52 7.69 -15.85 -8.45
N ALA A 53 7.07 -14.70 -8.48
CA ALA A 53 7.74 -13.42 -8.55
C ALA A 53 7.10 -12.46 -7.56
N GLN A 54 7.88 -11.49 -7.11
CA GLN A 54 7.37 -10.42 -6.29
C GLN A 54 7.15 -9.20 -7.16
N ASN A 55 6.00 -8.55 -7.01
CA ASN A 55 5.74 -7.28 -7.68
C ASN A 55 4.96 -6.35 -6.76
N ASP A 56 4.85 -5.10 -7.17
CA ASP A 56 4.20 -4.07 -6.37
C ASP A 56 2.89 -3.61 -6.99
N THR A 57 1.95 -3.24 -6.12
CA THR A 57 0.82 -2.39 -6.48
C THR A 57 1.17 -0.96 -6.05
N PHE A 58 0.72 0.03 -6.82
CA PHE A 58 1.04 1.43 -6.58
C PHE A 58 -0.24 2.24 -6.40
N ILE A 59 -0.19 3.23 -5.52
CA ILE A 59 -1.22 4.27 -5.45
C ILE A 59 -0.58 5.61 -5.75
N THR A 60 -1.33 6.50 -6.40
CA THR A 60 -0.94 7.87 -6.66
C THR A 60 -2.19 8.71 -6.81
N GLY A 61 -2.26 9.81 -6.08
CA GLY A 61 -3.41 10.68 -6.21
C GLY A 61 -3.33 11.88 -5.27
N ILE A 62 -4.27 12.80 -5.46
CA ILE A 62 -4.41 13.97 -4.60
C ILE A 62 -5.73 13.82 -3.85
N VAL A 63 -5.68 14.02 -2.52
CA VAL A 63 -6.87 14.06 -1.70
C VAL A 63 -7.00 15.45 -1.10
N THR A 64 -8.22 15.98 -1.06
CA THR A 64 -8.55 17.25 -0.42
C THR A 64 -9.57 16.99 0.66
N ILE A 65 -9.26 17.39 1.89
CA ILE A 65 -10.11 17.14 3.05
C ILE A 65 -10.38 18.45 3.78
N SER A 66 -11.61 18.62 4.25
CA SER A 66 -12.05 19.84 4.90
C SER A 66 -11.89 19.80 6.42
N GLY A 67 -11.54 18.65 6.98
CA GLY A 67 -11.32 18.48 8.41
C GLY A 67 -10.37 17.33 8.67
N THR A 68 -10.03 17.13 9.93
CA THR A 68 -9.14 16.04 10.34
C THR A 68 -9.70 14.69 9.88
N THR A 69 -8.90 13.93 9.16
CA THR A 69 -9.32 12.69 8.52
C THR A 69 -8.30 11.59 8.77
N VAL A 70 -8.79 10.39 9.05
CA VAL A 70 -7.95 9.20 9.23
C VAL A 70 -7.97 8.39 7.93
N PHE A 71 -6.77 8.08 7.44
CA PHE A 71 -6.60 7.23 6.27
C PHE A 71 -5.89 5.94 6.65
N GLU A 72 -6.15 4.90 5.86
CA GLU A 72 -5.53 3.59 6.05
C GLU A 72 -5.10 3.06 4.69
N PHE A 73 -3.82 2.65 4.58
CA PHE A 73 -3.33 2.00 3.37
C PHE A 73 -3.63 0.51 3.50
N ARG A 74 -4.46 0.00 2.59
CA ARG A 74 -4.93 -1.38 2.59
C ARG A 74 -4.41 -2.13 1.38
N HIS A 75 -4.26 -3.43 1.52
CA HIS A 75 -3.76 -4.29 0.48
C HIS A 75 -4.68 -5.52 0.37
N LEU A 76 -5.38 -5.61 -0.75
CA LEU A 76 -6.25 -6.75 -1.06
C LEU A 76 -5.45 -7.77 -1.84
N ILE A 77 -5.43 -9.02 -1.39
CA ILE A 77 -4.73 -10.11 -2.05
C ILE A 77 -5.65 -11.31 -2.17
N GLU A 78 -5.56 -12.03 -3.31
CA GLU A 78 -6.41 -13.19 -3.57
C GLU A 78 -5.94 -14.41 -2.79
N ALA A 79 -4.62 -14.67 -2.79
CA ALA A 79 -4.04 -15.83 -2.09
C ALA A 79 -3.12 -15.34 -0.98
N ALA A 80 -3.54 -15.49 0.28
CA ALA A 80 -2.76 -15.03 1.43
C ALA A 80 -1.58 -15.97 1.70
N ARG A 81 -0.42 -15.37 2.03
CA ARG A 81 0.78 -16.09 2.46
C ARG A 81 1.26 -15.51 3.78
N ALA A 82 1.22 -16.31 4.84
CA ALA A 82 1.44 -15.84 6.19
C ALA A 82 2.83 -15.24 6.43
N SER A 83 3.87 -15.79 5.77
CA SER A 83 5.26 -15.37 6.03
C SER A 83 5.93 -14.65 4.88
N GLU A 84 5.37 -14.66 3.67
CA GLU A 84 6.04 -14.07 2.50
C GLU A 84 5.09 -13.36 1.54
N GLY A 85 3.80 -13.33 1.81
CA GLY A 85 2.80 -12.75 0.89
C GLY A 85 3.03 -11.28 0.59
N LEU A 86 3.58 -10.51 1.54
CA LEU A 86 3.86 -9.08 1.38
C LEU A 86 5.32 -8.80 1.02
N GLY A 87 6.06 -9.79 0.56
CA GLY A 87 7.41 -9.63 0.08
C GLY A 87 8.37 -10.66 0.67
N ILE A 88 9.49 -10.82 -0.01
CA ILE A 88 10.57 -11.71 0.44
C ILE A 88 11.67 -10.86 1.05
N ASN A 89 12.16 -11.30 2.21
CA ASN A 89 13.30 -10.71 2.89
C ASN A 89 14.57 -11.02 2.10
N THR A 90 15.43 -10.02 1.89
CA THR A 90 16.70 -10.21 1.19
C THR A 90 17.73 -10.95 2.04
N TYR A 91 17.55 -10.95 3.36
CA TYR A 91 18.50 -11.53 4.31
C TYR A 91 19.90 -10.91 4.24
N ASN A 92 19.98 -9.63 3.82
CA ASN A 92 21.24 -8.93 3.68
C ASN A 92 21.18 -7.59 4.41
N SER A 93 21.80 -7.53 5.58
CA SER A 93 21.77 -6.33 6.41
C SER A 93 22.63 -5.18 5.86
N ALA A 94 23.46 -5.40 4.85
CA ALA A 94 24.25 -4.34 4.24
C ALA A 94 23.40 -3.28 3.57
N ALA A 95 22.19 -3.63 3.14
CA ALA A 95 21.25 -2.70 2.51
C ALA A 95 20.35 -1.97 3.53
N GLY A 96 20.56 -2.18 4.81
CA GLY A 96 19.75 -1.58 5.88
C GLY A 96 18.54 -2.44 6.23
N VAL A 97 17.50 -1.78 6.72
CA VAL A 97 16.26 -2.49 7.09
C VAL A 97 15.51 -2.93 5.84
N GLU A 98 14.72 -3.99 5.97
CA GLU A 98 13.85 -4.43 4.88
C GLU A 98 12.66 -3.48 4.73
N VAL A 99 12.38 -3.10 3.50
CA VAL A 99 11.26 -2.21 3.19
C VAL A 99 10.28 -2.95 2.29
N PHE A 100 9.09 -3.25 2.80
CA PHE A 100 8.07 -3.99 2.06
C PHE A 100 6.99 -3.08 1.51
N ALA A 101 6.50 -2.13 2.30
CA ALA A 101 5.48 -1.19 1.84
C ALA A 101 5.88 0.24 2.21
N GLU A 102 5.51 1.19 1.36
CA GLU A 102 5.85 2.59 1.57
C GLU A 102 4.64 3.47 1.26
N LEU A 103 4.53 4.57 2.01
CA LEU A 103 3.53 5.60 1.77
C LEU A 103 4.21 6.95 1.95
N LEU A 104 4.15 7.78 0.91
CA LEU A 104 4.70 9.14 0.93
C LEU A 104 3.56 10.13 0.82
N ILE A 105 3.52 11.09 1.74
CA ILE A 105 2.46 12.09 1.82
C ILE A 105 3.11 13.47 1.80
N THR A 106 2.70 14.30 0.83
CA THR A 106 3.21 15.65 0.69
C THR A 106 2.03 16.62 0.72
N LYS A 107 2.04 17.57 1.65
CA LYS A 107 0.99 18.60 1.70
C LYS A 107 1.25 19.61 0.59
N VAL A 108 0.24 19.85 -0.25
CA VAL A 108 0.38 20.74 -1.42
C VAL A 108 -0.44 22.02 -1.27
N SER A 109 -1.32 22.09 -0.30
CA SER A 109 -2.01 23.36 0.00
C SER A 109 -2.73 23.35 1.35
#